data_45bbe2f2d7ef049b757b25e928e21f91
#
_entry.id   45bbe2f2d7ef049b757b25e928e21f91
#
_cell.length_a   1.000
_cell.length_b   1.000
_cell.length_c   1.000
_cell.angle_alpha   90.00
_cell.angle_beta   90.00
_cell.angle_gamma   90.00
#
_symmetry.space_group_name_H-M   'P 1'
#
loop_
_entity.id
_entity.type
_entity.pdbx_description
1 polymer ?
#
loop_
_entity_poly.entity_id
_entity_poly.type
_entity_poly.pdbx_seq_one_letter_code
_entity_poly.pdbx_strand_id
1 'polypeptide(L)'
;MNHRLHLKFEQLERATEHLLASAEALGPDGNRAPAAGHWSAVQVVHHLLYIESNIIQYLQKKVAADEQLPNVGLFTRLRARLVRLLLRLPGFKVKAPRGVATLTDAGNLPTLPELRATWEASRRQLERLLNEFPGRLLNRAIFPHPRSGNINVCQVMEFLLDHLLHHQQQMGRITKALRPAALQAVGN
;
A
#
# COMPACT_ATOMS: atom_id res chain seq x y z
N MET A 1 19.22 -10.22 0.45
CA MET A 1 17.99 -9.91 1.23
C MET A 1 17.78 -10.93 2.34
N ASN A 2 17.32 -10.48 3.51
CA ASN A 2 16.93 -11.38 4.60
C ASN A 2 15.71 -12.22 4.16
N HIS A 3 15.69 -13.52 4.44
CA HIS A 3 14.63 -14.45 4.01
C HIS A 3 13.21 -13.98 4.39
N ARG A 4 13.01 -13.43 5.59
CA ARG A 4 11.71 -12.90 6.03
C ARG A 4 11.26 -11.69 5.23
N LEU A 5 12.19 -10.81 4.83
CA LEU A 5 11.91 -9.64 3.99
C LEU A 5 11.58 -10.10 2.57
N HIS A 6 12.31 -11.08 2.05
CA HIS A 6 12.06 -11.65 0.73
C HIS A 6 10.65 -12.22 0.57
N LEU A 7 10.23 -13.07 1.51
CA LEU A 7 8.86 -13.63 1.48
C LEU A 7 7.77 -12.54 1.51
N LYS A 8 8.00 -11.47 2.29
CA LYS A 8 7.04 -10.35 2.36
C LYS A 8 7.05 -9.51 1.08
N PHE A 9 8.21 -9.32 0.48
CA PHE A 9 8.35 -8.63 -0.79
C PHE A 9 7.60 -9.37 -1.90
N GLU A 10 7.78 -10.68 -2.04
CA GLU A 10 7.05 -11.48 -3.02
C GLU A 10 5.53 -11.47 -2.82
N GLN A 11 5.07 -11.51 -1.56
CA GLN A 11 3.63 -11.40 -1.26
C GLN A 11 3.08 -10.03 -1.69
N LEU A 12 3.86 -8.96 -1.46
CA LEU A 12 3.49 -7.61 -1.83
C LEU A 12 3.46 -7.45 -3.36
N GLU A 13 4.43 -8.03 -4.10
CA GLU A 13 4.45 -8.06 -5.57
C GLU A 13 3.19 -8.71 -6.14
N ARG A 14 2.89 -9.94 -5.71
CA ARG A 14 1.70 -10.67 -6.18
C ARG A 14 0.40 -9.91 -5.90
N ALA A 15 0.28 -9.30 -4.73
CA ALA A 15 -0.90 -8.53 -4.37
C ALA A 15 -1.02 -7.24 -5.20
N THR A 16 0.10 -6.60 -5.54
CA THR A 16 0.12 -5.40 -6.39
C THR A 16 -0.32 -5.73 -7.81
N GLU A 17 0.22 -6.80 -8.41
CA GLU A 17 -0.19 -7.24 -9.74
C GLU A 17 -1.70 -7.53 -9.81
N HIS A 18 -2.24 -8.21 -8.80
CA HIS A 18 -3.67 -8.48 -8.76
C HIS A 18 -4.51 -7.19 -8.66
N LEU A 19 -4.05 -6.20 -7.89
CA LEU A 19 -4.75 -4.92 -7.77
C LEU A 19 -4.69 -4.13 -9.08
N LEU A 20 -3.52 -4.07 -9.73
CA LEU A 20 -3.32 -3.39 -11.02
C LEU A 20 -4.15 -4.04 -12.13
N ALA A 21 -4.12 -5.37 -12.24
CA ALA A 21 -4.96 -6.11 -13.20
C ALA A 21 -6.46 -5.83 -12.99
N SER A 22 -6.89 -5.70 -11.72
CA SER A 22 -8.30 -5.36 -11.41
C SER A 22 -8.67 -3.93 -11.84
N ALA A 23 -7.72 -2.98 -11.76
CA ALA A 23 -7.91 -1.61 -12.21
C ALA A 23 -7.91 -1.52 -13.74
N GLU A 24 -6.98 -2.23 -14.42
CA GLU A 24 -6.87 -2.31 -15.88
C GLU A 24 -8.10 -2.92 -16.54
N ALA A 25 -8.69 -3.92 -15.91
CA ALA A 25 -9.91 -4.57 -16.39
C ALA A 25 -11.14 -3.63 -16.45
N LEU A 26 -11.08 -2.45 -15.83
CA LEU A 26 -12.10 -1.41 -15.93
C LEU A 26 -11.95 -0.57 -17.21
N GLY A 27 -10.80 -0.60 -17.87
CA GLY A 27 -10.55 0.21 -19.07
C GLY A 27 -10.86 1.70 -18.86
N PRO A 28 -11.65 2.33 -19.73
CA PRO A 28 -12.00 3.76 -19.61
C PRO A 28 -12.73 4.11 -18.30
N ASP A 29 -13.49 3.17 -17.74
CA ASP A 29 -14.22 3.35 -16.49
C ASP A 29 -13.31 3.43 -15.26
N GLY A 30 -12.03 3.09 -15.37
CA GLY A 30 -11.05 3.16 -14.28
C GLY A 30 -10.91 4.54 -13.64
N ASN A 31 -11.20 5.62 -14.38
CA ASN A 31 -11.21 7.00 -13.89
C ASN A 31 -12.55 7.41 -13.25
N ARG A 32 -13.60 6.61 -13.42
CA ARG A 32 -14.94 6.92 -12.92
C ARG A 32 -15.08 6.50 -11.46
N ALA A 33 -15.53 7.42 -10.61
CA ALA A 33 -15.93 7.09 -9.24
C ALA A 33 -17.28 6.36 -9.25
N PRO A 34 -17.49 5.31 -8.44
CA PRO A 34 -18.74 4.56 -8.39
C PRO A 34 -19.91 5.39 -7.82
N ALA A 35 -19.63 6.42 -7.05
CA ALA A 35 -20.60 7.38 -6.51
C ALA A 35 -19.89 8.67 -6.07
N ALA A 36 -20.66 9.75 -5.86
CA ALA A 36 -20.12 11.00 -5.33
C ALA A 36 -19.39 10.79 -4.00
N GLY A 37 -18.22 11.38 -3.86
CA GLY A 37 -17.37 11.26 -2.67
C GLY A 37 -16.64 9.92 -2.52
N HIS A 38 -16.70 9.03 -3.51
CA HIS A 38 -15.92 7.79 -3.57
C HIS A 38 -14.74 7.93 -4.52
N TRP A 39 -13.70 7.17 -4.28
CA TRP A 39 -12.53 7.12 -5.15
C TRP A 39 -12.77 6.25 -6.38
N SER A 40 -12.18 6.66 -7.50
CA SER A 40 -12.03 5.83 -8.69
C SER A 40 -10.92 4.78 -8.50
N ALA A 41 -10.84 3.81 -9.41
CA ALA A 41 -9.76 2.81 -9.39
C ALA A 41 -8.37 3.46 -9.53
N VAL A 42 -8.22 4.43 -10.43
CA VAL A 42 -6.98 5.17 -10.65
C VAL A 42 -6.56 5.95 -9.39
N GLN A 43 -7.52 6.56 -8.68
CA GLN A 43 -7.24 7.22 -7.40
C GLN A 43 -6.74 6.25 -6.33
N VAL A 44 -7.28 5.05 -6.25
CA VAL A 44 -6.79 4.01 -5.33
C VAL A 44 -5.36 3.59 -5.67
N VAL A 45 -5.06 3.34 -6.95
CA VAL A 45 -3.69 3.00 -7.41
C VAL A 45 -2.71 4.11 -7.09
N HIS A 46 -3.05 5.35 -7.43
CA HIS A 46 -2.22 6.53 -7.15
C HIS A 46 -1.94 6.70 -5.64
N HIS A 47 -2.97 6.54 -4.81
CA HIS A 47 -2.82 6.62 -3.36
C HIS A 47 -1.82 5.57 -2.81
N LEU A 48 -1.96 4.33 -3.22
CA LEU A 48 -1.08 3.24 -2.76
C LEU A 48 0.37 3.47 -3.19
N LEU A 49 0.59 3.84 -4.45
CA LEU A 49 1.91 4.18 -4.97
C LEU A 49 2.54 5.35 -4.19
N TYR A 50 1.76 6.41 -3.93
CA TYR A 50 2.24 7.56 -3.18
C TYR A 50 2.70 7.19 -1.77
N ILE A 51 1.88 6.43 -1.03
CA ILE A 51 2.22 6.00 0.34
C ILE A 51 3.47 5.12 0.33
N GLU A 52 3.55 4.15 -0.58
CA GLU A 52 4.71 3.26 -0.68
C GLU A 52 5.99 4.02 -1.03
N SER A 53 5.95 4.91 -2.02
CA SER A 53 7.12 5.69 -2.44
C SER A 53 7.65 6.58 -1.30
N ASN A 54 6.76 7.22 -0.53
CA ASN A 54 7.17 8.01 0.64
C ASN A 54 7.82 7.14 1.72
N ILE A 55 7.31 5.93 1.96
CA ILE A 55 7.88 5.00 2.92
C ILE A 55 9.28 4.56 2.47
N ILE A 56 9.45 4.21 1.19
CA ILE A 56 10.76 3.81 0.63
C ILE A 56 11.77 4.93 0.80
N GLN A 57 11.43 6.15 0.40
CA GLN A 57 12.31 7.32 0.55
C GLN A 57 12.68 7.58 2.02
N TYR A 58 11.73 7.44 2.92
CA TYR A 58 11.99 7.59 4.35
C TYR A 58 12.97 6.53 4.87
N LEU A 59 12.74 5.26 4.52
CA LEU A 59 13.62 4.16 4.91
C LEU A 59 15.04 4.33 4.34
N GLN A 60 15.18 4.75 3.07
CA GLN A 60 16.48 5.04 2.44
C GLN A 60 17.24 6.11 3.22
N LYS A 61 16.57 7.22 3.56
CA LYS A 61 17.18 8.31 4.37
C LYS A 61 17.62 7.80 5.74
N LYS A 62 16.80 6.99 6.41
CA LYS A 62 17.12 6.45 7.74
C LYS A 62 18.27 5.43 7.72
N VAL A 63 18.33 4.59 6.69
CA VAL A 63 19.45 3.65 6.50
C VAL A 63 20.75 4.41 6.22
N ALA A 64 20.70 5.44 5.36
CA ALA A 64 21.85 6.27 5.00
C ALA A 64 22.39 7.11 6.18
N ALA A 65 21.50 7.56 7.08
CA ALA A 65 21.88 8.37 8.24
C ALA A 65 22.65 7.58 9.32
N ASP A 66 22.64 6.25 9.26
CA ASP A 66 23.33 5.33 10.18
C ASP A 66 23.09 5.63 11.68
N GLU A 67 21.90 6.15 12.00
CA GLU A 67 21.55 6.53 13.36
C GLU A 67 21.44 5.32 14.30
N GLN A 68 21.81 5.51 15.57
CA GLN A 68 21.54 4.53 16.62
C GLN A 68 20.04 4.55 16.97
N LEU A 69 19.29 3.64 16.40
CA LEU A 69 17.86 3.53 16.63
C LEU A 69 17.55 2.56 17.79
N PRO A 70 16.53 2.84 18.63
CA PRO A 70 16.11 1.93 19.69
C PRO A 70 15.48 0.66 19.11
N ASN A 71 15.42 -0.39 19.92
CA ASN A 71 14.63 -1.58 19.57
C ASN A 71 13.13 -1.28 19.61
N VAL A 72 12.36 -1.97 18.79
CA VAL A 72 10.88 -1.89 18.85
C VAL A 72 10.39 -2.47 20.17
N GLY A 73 9.72 -1.65 20.97
CA GLY A 73 9.13 -2.05 22.24
C GLY A 73 7.99 -3.06 22.10
N LEU A 74 7.73 -3.85 23.16
CA LEU A 74 6.68 -4.86 23.16
C LEU A 74 5.28 -4.25 22.90
N PHE A 75 5.00 -3.11 23.53
CA PHE A 75 3.73 -2.40 23.34
C PHE A 75 3.49 -1.96 21.87
N THR A 76 4.54 -1.45 21.22
CA THR A 76 4.48 -1.11 19.79
C THR A 76 4.20 -2.35 18.93
N ARG A 77 4.82 -3.50 19.25
CA ARG A 77 4.57 -4.77 18.53
C ARG A 77 3.11 -5.21 18.67
N LEU A 78 2.55 -5.09 19.87
CA LEU A 78 1.15 -5.44 20.12
C LEU A 78 0.19 -4.51 19.36
N ARG A 79 0.42 -3.19 19.43
CA ARG A 79 -0.36 -2.20 18.66
C ARG A 79 -0.27 -2.42 17.15
N ALA A 80 0.91 -2.72 16.63
CA ALA A 80 1.08 -3.02 15.21
C ALA A 80 0.26 -4.24 14.79
N ARG A 81 0.23 -5.31 15.61
CA ARG A 81 -0.62 -6.49 15.36
C ARG A 81 -2.10 -6.13 15.37
N LEU A 82 -2.54 -5.32 16.31
CA LEU A 82 -3.93 -4.87 16.40
C LEU A 82 -4.34 -4.05 15.16
N VAL A 83 -3.52 -3.09 14.75
CA VAL A 83 -3.76 -2.28 13.53
C VAL A 83 -3.87 -3.17 12.29
N ARG A 84 -3.00 -4.17 12.15
CA ARG A 84 -3.05 -5.15 11.06
C ARG A 84 -4.36 -5.94 11.05
N LEU A 85 -4.78 -6.43 12.23
CA LEU A 85 -6.05 -7.14 12.35
C LEU A 85 -7.23 -6.27 11.91
N LEU A 86 -7.26 -5.02 12.36
CA LEU A 86 -8.32 -4.07 11.99
C LEU A 86 -8.34 -3.77 10.48
N LEU A 87 -7.18 -3.62 9.83
CA LEU A 87 -7.08 -3.39 8.38
C LEU A 87 -7.60 -4.58 7.55
N ARG A 88 -7.53 -5.80 8.10
CA ARG A 88 -8.03 -7.02 7.44
C ARG A 88 -9.52 -7.25 7.61
N LEU A 89 -10.17 -6.56 8.55
CA LEU A 89 -11.61 -6.73 8.76
C LEU A 89 -12.40 -6.16 7.56
N PRO A 90 -13.31 -6.94 6.97
CA PRO A 90 -14.16 -6.47 5.89
C PRO A 90 -15.05 -5.33 6.38
N GLY A 91 -15.15 -4.28 5.57
CA GLY A 91 -15.99 -3.10 5.90
C GLY A 91 -15.36 -2.09 6.87
N PHE A 92 -14.19 -2.37 7.42
CA PHE A 92 -13.49 -1.40 8.28
C PHE A 92 -12.97 -0.21 7.44
N LYS A 93 -13.57 0.95 7.65
CA LYS A 93 -13.19 2.19 6.94
C LYS A 93 -12.20 2.98 7.80
N VAL A 94 -10.99 3.14 7.30
CA VAL A 94 -9.98 4.03 7.90
C VAL A 94 -10.10 5.38 7.21
N LYS A 95 -10.42 6.42 8.00
CA LYS A 95 -10.41 7.79 7.47
C LYS A 95 -8.97 8.18 7.14
N ALA A 96 -8.72 8.51 5.86
CA ALA A 96 -7.41 8.98 5.42
C ALA A 96 -7.02 10.26 6.19
N PRO A 97 -5.73 10.43 6.56
CA PRO A 97 -5.25 11.72 7.08
C PRO A 97 -5.54 12.84 6.08
N ARG A 98 -5.86 14.04 6.60
CA ARG A 98 -6.28 15.19 5.76
C ARG A 98 -5.33 15.51 4.59
N GLY A 99 -4.02 15.35 4.76
CA GLY A 99 -3.03 15.59 3.70
C GLY A 99 -3.01 14.55 2.57
N VAL A 100 -3.59 13.36 2.76
CA VAL A 100 -3.64 12.30 1.74
C VAL A 100 -4.90 12.41 0.89
N ALA A 101 -5.98 12.94 1.45
CA ALA A 101 -7.25 13.13 0.73
C ALA A 101 -7.13 14.16 -0.42
N THR A 102 -6.29 15.19 -0.26
CA THR A 102 -6.07 16.23 -1.28
C THR A 102 -5.21 15.77 -2.46
N LEU A 103 -4.41 14.71 -2.29
CA LEU A 103 -3.53 14.17 -3.34
C LEU A 103 -4.27 13.36 -4.40
N THR A 104 -5.54 13.07 -4.17
CA THR A 104 -6.40 12.29 -5.07
C THR A 104 -7.41 13.18 -5.82
N ASP A 105 -7.23 14.52 -5.80
CA ASP A 105 -8.08 15.42 -6.56
C ASP A 105 -8.00 15.10 -8.06
N ALA A 106 -9.17 14.83 -8.65
CA ALA A 106 -9.35 14.18 -9.94
C ALA A 106 -8.86 15.00 -11.17
N GLY A 107 -8.30 16.19 -10.95
CA GLY A 107 -7.97 17.12 -12.04
C GLY A 107 -6.72 16.79 -12.86
N ASN A 108 -5.74 16.08 -12.30
CA ASN A 108 -4.42 15.85 -12.94
C ASN A 108 -3.77 14.52 -12.50
N LEU A 109 -4.53 13.44 -12.41
CA LEU A 109 -3.93 12.13 -12.11
C LEU A 109 -3.21 11.57 -13.33
N PRO A 110 -2.04 10.95 -13.14
CA PRO A 110 -1.38 10.17 -14.18
C PRO A 110 -2.30 9.04 -14.67
N THR A 111 -2.12 8.62 -15.91
CA THR A 111 -2.84 7.48 -16.47
C THR A 111 -2.44 6.17 -15.76
N LEU A 112 -3.28 5.15 -15.84
CA LEU A 112 -2.99 3.86 -15.20
C LEU A 112 -1.68 3.22 -15.73
N PRO A 113 -1.33 3.27 -17.03
CA PRO A 113 -0.03 2.81 -17.52
C PRO A 113 1.16 3.58 -16.92
N GLU A 114 1.05 4.90 -16.78
CA GLU A 114 2.10 5.73 -16.14
C GLU A 114 2.26 5.39 -14.66
N LEU A 115 1.13 5.18 -13.94
CA LEU A 115 1.16 4.73 -12.55
C LEU A 115 1.80 3.35 -12.41
N ARG A 116 1.49 2.40 -13.30
CA ARG A 116 2.13 1.08 -13.34
C ARG A 116 3.64 1.21 -13.51
N ALA A 117 4.09 1.92 -14.53
CA ALA A 117 5.53 2.10 -14.80
C ALA A 117 6.26 2.76 -13.61
N THR A 118 5.62 3.76 -12.98
CA THR A 118 6.16 4.42 -11.78
C THR A 118 6.22 3.45 -10.60
N TRP A 119 5.19 2.61 -10.42
CA TRP A 119 5.17 1.64 -9.32
C TRP A 119 6.23 0.55 -9.50
N GLU A 120 6.42 0.04 -10.71
CA GLU A 120 7.50 -0.90 -11.02
C GLU A 120 8.88 -0.29 -10.73
N ALA A 121 9.09 0.99 -11.05
CA ALA A 121 10.33 1.68 -10.71
C ALA A 121 10.51 1.81 -9.17
N SER A 122 9.44 2.14 -8.44
CA SER A 122 9.41 2.18 -6.98
C SER A 122 9.72 0.81 -6.36
N ARG A 123 9.19 -0.28 -6.95
CA ARG A 123 9.45 -1.65 -6.51
C ARG A 123 10.90 -2.06 -6.68
N ARG A 124 11.52 -1.72 -7.80
CA ARG A 124 12.96 -1.93 -7.99
C ARG A 124 13.80 -1.17 -6.96
N GLN A 125 13.35 0.02 -6.51
CA GLN A 125 14.01 0.74 -5.42
C GLN A 125 13.85 0.02 -4.07
N LEU A 126 12.62 -0.44 -3.77
CA LEU A 126 12.35 -1.22 -2.55
C LEU A 126 13.18 -2.50 -2.52
N GLU A 127 13.23 -3.24 -3.62
CA GLU A 127 13.99 -4.47 -3.73
C GLU A 127 15.49 -4.25 -3.45
N ARG A 128 16.10 -3.24 -4.07
CA ARG A 128 17.51 -2.87 -3.77
C ARG A 128 17.70 -2.51 -2.32
N LEU A 129 16.84 -1.67 -1.75
CA LEU A 129 16.90 -1.29 -0.34
C LEU A 129 16.84 -2.52 0.58
N LEU A 130 15.94 -3.47 0.30
CA LEU A 130 15.78 -4.68 1.11
C LEU A 130 16.93 -5.67 0.93
N ASN A 131 17.53 -5.75 -0.26
CA ASN A 131 18.71 -6.57 -0.53
C ASN A 131 19.92 -6.11 0.27
N GLU A 132 20.11 -4.80 0.38
CA GLU A 132 21.22 -4.14 1.05
C GLU A 132 20.91 -3.78 2.51
N PHE A 133 19.72 -4.14 3.02
CA PHE A 133 19.25 -3.69 4.33
C PHE A 133 20.15 -4.21 5.45
N PRO A 134 20.73 -3.32 6.28
CA PRO A 134 21.69 -3.71 7.31
C PRO A 134 21.06 -4.63 8.36
N GLY A 135 21.67 -5.79 8.60
CA GLY A 135 21.18 -6.79 9.58
C GLY A 135 20.97 -6.21 10.98
N ARG A 136 21.83 -5.27 11.42
CA ARG A 136 21.73 -4.57 12.72
C ARG A 136 20.46 -3.71 12.86
N LEU A 137 19.85 -3.31 11.75
CA LEU A 137 18.61 -2.47 11.73
C LEU A 137 17.31 -3.28 11.65
N LEU A 138 17.36 -4.59 11.43
CA LEU A 138 16.16 -5.44 11.22
C LEU A 138 15.14 -5.33 12.37
N ASN A 139 15.58 -5.18 13.60
CA ASN A 139 14.72 -5.09 14.78
C ASN A 139 14.59 -3.66 15.33
N ARG A 140 15.21 -2.67 14.68
CA ARG A 140 15.20 -1.29 15.13
C ARG A 140 13.93 -0.56 14.75
N ALA A 141 13.52 0.38 15.58
CA ALA A 141 12.36 1.24 15.39
C ALA A 141 12.67 2.31 14.32
N ILE A 142 12.59 1.92 13.04
CA ILE A 142 13.08 2.72 11.91
C ILE A 142 12.00 3.62 11.30
N PHE A 143 10.72 3.28 11.43
CA PHE A 143 9.63 4.00 10.75
C PHE A 143 8.53 4.43 11.74
N PRO A 144 8.15 5.74 11.78
CA PRO A 144 7.09 6.25 12.63
C PRO A 144 5.71 6.01 11.99
N HIS A 145 5.08 4.88 12.30
CA HIS A 145 3.75 4.58 11.80
C HIS A 145 2.68 5.35 12.62
N PRO A 146 1.74 6.10 11.97
CA PRO A 146 0.82 7.01 12.66
C PRO A 146 -0.03 6.37 13.77
N ARG A 147 -0.36 5.08 13.62
CA ARG A 147 -1.24 4.36 14.57
C ARG A 147 -0.49 3.35 15.44
N SER A 148 0.65 2.83 14.98
CA SER A 148 1.39 1.78 15.69
C SER A 148 2.56 2.31 16.52
N GLY A 149 3.01 3.55 16.26
CA GLY A 149 4.26 4.08 16.79
C GLY A 149 5.46 3.63 15.94
N ASN A 150 6.66 3.69 16.51
CA ASN A 150 7.89 3.40 15.76
C ASN A 150 8.07 1.90 15.52
N ILE A 151 7.96 1.46 14.27
CA ILE A 151 7.99 0.06 13.84
C ILE A 151 9.29 -0.28 13.10
N ASN A 152 9.63 -1.58 13.03
CA ASN A 152 10.79 -2.07 12.28
C ASN A 152 10.45 -2.34 10.81
N VAL A 153 11.48 -2.61 9.99
CA VAL A 153 11.34 -2.85 8.56
C VAL A 153 10.41 -4.04 8.23
N CYS A 154 10.45 -5.13 9.01
CA CYS A 154 9.54 -6.26 8.79
C CYS A 154 8.08 -5.86 9.01
N GLN A 155 7.82 -5.02 10.02
CA GLN A 155 6.48 -4.49 10.30
C GLN A 155 6.04 -3.45 9.25
N VAL A 156 6.98 -2.70 8.66
CA VAL A 156 6.69 -1.83 7.50
C VAL A 156 6.22 -2.67 6.32
N MET A 157 6.92 -3.74 5.98
CA MET A 157 6.51 -4.64 4.89
C MET A 157 5.14 -5.27 5.15
N GLU A 158 4.87 -5.64 6.39
CA GLU A 158 3.56 -6.13 6.81
C GLU A 158 2.46 -5.07 6.67
N PHE A 159 2.76 -3.83 7.04
CA PHE A 159 1.83 -2.72 6.88
C PHE A 159 1.53 -2.44 5.39
N LEU A 160 2.55 -2.39 4.53
CA LEU A 160 2.36 -2.18 3.09
C LEU A 160 1.44 -3.24 2.49
N LEU A 161 1.67 -4.52 2.82
CA LEU A 161 0.83 -5.61 2.35
C LEU A 161 -0.61 -5.50 2.88
N ASP A 162 -0.80 -5.31 4.18
CA ASP A 162 -2.15 -5.22 4.78
C ASP A 162 -2.92 -3.98 4.27
N HIS A 163 -2.22 -2.86 4.03
CA HIS A 163 -2.79 -1.66 3.44
C HIS A 163 -3.23 -1.89 1.98
N LEU A 164 -2.41 -2.56 1.19
CA LEU A 164 -2.74 -2.94 -0.18
C LEU A 164 -3.95 -3.89 -0.21
N LEU A 165 -3.98 -4.93 0.62
CA LEU A 165 -5.10 -5.87 0.71
C LEU A 165 -6.40 -5.19 1.15
N HIS A 166 -6.32 -4.19 2.05
CA HIS A 166 -7.47 -3.36 2.42
C HIS A 166 -8.03 -2.61 1.20
N HIS A 167 -7.16 -1.98 0.40
CA HIS A 167 -7.56 -1.28 -0.81
C HIS A 167 -7.96 -2.22 -1.95
N GLN A 168 -7.47 -3.45 -1.98
CA GLN A 168 -7.95 -4.47 -2.91
C GLN A 168 -9.43 -4.82 -2.68
N GLN A 169 -9.90 -4.87 -1.43
CA GLN A 169 -11.31 -5.00 -1.13
C GLN A 169 -12.11 -3.78 -1.61
N GLN A 170 -11.55 -2.57 -1.49
CA GLN A 170 -12.14 -1.36 -2.07
C GLN A 170 -12.22 -1.45 -3.59
N MET A 171 -11.15 -1.87 -4.26
CA MET A 171 -11.10 -2.11 -5.71
C MET A 171 -12.20 -3.08 -6.15
N GLY A 172 -12.40 -4.19 -5.44
CA GLY A 172 -13.47 -5.14 -5.73
C GLY A 172 -14.87 -4.52 -5.65
N ARG A 173 -15.12 -3.61 -4.70
CA ARG A 173 -16.38 -2.86 -4.62
C ARG A 173 -16.55 -1.89 -5.80
N ILE A 174 -15.48 -1.20 -6.21
CA ILE A 174 -15.48 -0.31 -7.38
C ILE A 174 -15.80 -1.11 -8.65
N THR A 175 -15.09 -2.20 -8.88
CA THR A 175 -15.29 -3.09 -10.05
C THR A 175 -16.72 -3.60 -10.12
N LYS A 176 -17.27 -4.05 -8.97
CA LYS A 176 -18.65 -4.53 -8.90
C LYS A 176 -19.66 -3.43 -9.22
N ALA A 177 -19.46 -2.22 -8.73
CA ALA A 177 -20.36 -1.09 -8.92
C ALA A 177 -20.32 -0.53 -10.36
N LEU A 178 -19.18 -0.66 -11.04
CA LEU A 178 -18.99 -0.15 -12.40
C LEU A 178 -19.26 -1.19 -13.52
N ARG A 179 -19.40 -2.48 -13.17
CA ARG A 179 -19.79 -3.50 -14.16
C ARG A 179 -21.18 -3.22 -14.73
N PRO A 180 -21.38 -3.32 -16.06
CA PRO A 180 -22.71 -3.22 -16.66
C PRO A 180 -23.67 -4.26 -16.08
N ALA A 181 -24.92 -3.89 -15.89
CA ALA A 181 -25.96 -4.77 -15.33
C ALA A 181 -26.11 -6.09 -16.13
N ALA A 182 -25.88 -6.08 -17.45
CA ALA A 182 -25.90 -7.28 -18.30
C ALA A 182 -24.86 -8.35 -17.93
N LEU A 183 -23.70 -7.97 -17.35
CA LEU A 183 -22.66 -8.91 -16.89
C LEU A 183 -22.87 -9.36 -15.45
N GLN A 184 -23.76 -8.72 -14.71
CA GLN A 184 -24.09 -9.11 -13.32
C GLN A 184 -25.09 -10.27 -13.29
N ALA A 185 -25.88 -10.46 -14.36
CA ALA A 185 -26.90 -11.48 -14.44
C ALA A 185 -26.39 -12.90 -14.83
N VAL A 186 -25.14 -13.01 -15.31
CA VAL A 186 -24.53 -14.28 -15.78
C VAL A 186 -23.70 -14.97 -14.68
N GLY A 187 -23.56 -14.36 -13.51
CA GLY A 187 -22.72 -14.84 -12.41
C GLY A 187 -23.48 -15.28 -11.14
N ASN A 188 -24.80 -15.51 -11.25
CA ASN A 188 -25.61 -16.09 -10.16
C ASN A 188 -25.99 -17.53 -10.48
#